data_203672e91025842ae22c5c908b7b0434
#
_entry.id   203672e91025842ae22c5c908b7b0434
#
_cell.length_a   1.000
_cell.length_b   1.000
_cell.length_c   1.000
_cell.angle_alpha   90.00
_cell.angle_beta   90.00
_cell.angle_gamma   90.00
#
_symmetry.space_group_name_H-M   'P 1'
#
loop_
_entity.id
_entity.type
_entity.pdbx_description
1 polymer ?
#
loop_
_entity_poly.entity_id
_entity_poly.type
_entity_poly.pdbx_seq_one_letter_code
_entity_poly.pdbx_strand_id
1 'polypeptide(L)'
;MNDKAAQTIPLTEIGSATIWDASEHKHGGFAIRHRTVETMRALRPTDHAIGPAYTIRMRRAATSDPANRENFLAAYDRAPAGAVVVIEVQSDIGGVAMGDIVAHRLAQRGVAGVVVNGAIRDQGGLKDLAPPTWYRY
;
A
#
# COMPACT_ATOMS: atom_id res chain seq x y z
N MET A 1 8.31 -17.65 41.08
CA MET A 1 7.88 -16.59 40.10
C MET A 1 8.52 -16.95 38.78
N ASN A 2 7.71 -17.46 37.84
CA ASN A 2 8.19 -17.81 36.50
C ASN A 2 8.28 -16.52 35.69
N ASP A 3 9.49 -16.03 35.54
CA ASP A 3 9.81 -14.94 34.60
C ASP A 3 9.78 -15.52 33.18
N LYS A 4 8.58 -15.64 32.60
CA LYS A 4 8.46 -15.90 31.17
C LYS A 4 8.92 -14.62 30.48
N ALA A 5 10.16 -14.61 30.02
CA ALA A 5 10.64 -13.58 29.10
C ALA A 5 9.56 -13.32 28.04
N ALA A 6 9.14 -12.08 27.93
CA ALA A 6 8.12 -11.69 26.96
C ALA A 6 8.60 -12.07 25.56
N GLN A 7 7.95 -13.05 24.94
CA GLN A 7 8.29 -13.51 23.61
C GLN A 7 7.91 -12.41 22.61
N THR A 8 8.89 -11.81 21.97
CA THR A 8 8.66 -10.79 20.95
C THR A 8 8.22 -11.47 19.65
N ILE A 9 6.97 -11.25 19.25
CA ILE A 9 6.43 -11.74 17.97
C ILE A 9 6.67 -10.64 16.93
N PRO A 10 7.30 -10.94 15.78
CA PRO A 10 7.45 -9.97 14.69
C PRO A 10 6.09 -9.47 14.21
N LEU A 11 5.96 -8.18 13.94
CA LEU A 11 4.69 -7.59 13.43
C LEU A 11 4.23 -8.25 12.13
N THR A 12 5.15 -8.78 11.33
CA THR A 12 4.85 -9.50 10.08
C THR A 12 4.08 -10.82 10.32
N GLU A 13 4.09 -11.35 11.54
CA GLU A 13 3.40 -12.58 11.93
C GLU A 13 2.07 -12.29 12.64
N ILE A 14 1.76 -11.01 12.89
CA ILE A 14 0.56 -10.60 13.61
C ILE A 14 -0.52 -10.19 12.61
N GLY A 15 -1.70 -10.79 12.70
CA GLY A 15 -2.85 -10.42 11.89
C GLY A 15 -3.33 -8.98 12.18
N SER A 16 -3.82 -8.30 11.16
CA SER A 16 -4.30 -6.91 11.29
C SER A 16 -5.44 -6.75 12.31
N ALA A 17 -6.30 -7.76 12.46
CA ALA A 17 -7.33 -7.78 13.49
C ALA A 17 -6.74 -7.73 14.91
N THR A 18 -5.71 -8.52 15.18
CA THR A 18 -5.01 -8.52 16.48
C THR A 18 -4.34 -7.18 16.77
N ILE A 19 -3.76 -6.55 15.74
CA ILE A 19 -3.19 -5.19 15.86
C ILE A 19 -4.30 -4.17 16.17
N TRP A 20 -5.45 -4.32 15.53
CA TRP A 20 -6.63 -3.50 15.79
C TRP A 20 -7.06 -3.63 17.25
N ASP A 21 -7.30 -4.85 17.73
CA ASP A 21 -7.76 -5.10 19.10
C ASP A 21 -6.77 -4.56 20.15
N ALA A 22 -5.47 -4.81 19.94
CA ALA A 22 -4.43 -4.28 20.83
C ALA A 22 -4.38 -2.75 20.86
N SER A 23 -4.60 -2.12 19.71
CA SER A 23 -4.65 -0.66 19.57
C SER A 23 -5.89 -0.07 20.24
N GLU A 24 -7.05 -0.74 20.17
CA GLU A 24 -8.29 -0.35 20.82
C GLU A 24 -8.16 -0.36 22.34
N HIS A 25 -7.60 -1.42 22.90
CA HIS A 25 -7.33 -1.52 24.34
C HIS A 25 -6.43 -0.40 24.87
N LYS A 26 -5.41 -0.02 24.10
CA LYS A 26 -4.41 0.96 24.54
C LYS A 26 -4.89 2.41 24.43
N HIS A 27 -5.79 2.71 23.49
CA HIS A 27 -6.13 4.08 23.11
C HIS A 27 -7.62 4.44 23.24
N GLY A 28 -8.45 3.57 23.82
CA GLY A 28 -9.86 3.87 24.11
C GLY A 28 -10.72 4.05 22.88
N GLY A 29 -10.68 3.14 21.93
CA GLY A 29 -11.65 2.95 20.83
C GLY A 29 -11.79 4.06 19.77
N PHE A 30 -11.86 5.32 20.18
CA PHE A 30 -12.11 6.45 19.29
C PHE A 30 -10.93 6.85 18.39
N ALA A 31 -9.70 6.63 18.85
CA ALA A 31 -8.50 7.05 18.12
C ALA A 31 -8.20 6.15 16.90
N ILE A 32 -8.83 4.98 16.81
CA ILE A 32 -8.53 3.97 15.78
C ILE A 32 -9.26 4.23 14.48
N ARG A 33 -10.47 4.80 14.50
CA ARG A 33 -11.27 5.09 13.30
C ARG A 33 -10.52 5.92 12.24
N HIS A 34 -9.57 6.75 12.67
CA HIS A 34 -8.75 7.56 11.79
C HIS A 34 -7.48 6.83 11.27
N ARG A 35 -7.29 5.57 11.63
CA ARG A 35 -6.11 4.77 11.30
C ARG A 35 -6.40 3.61 10.36
N THR A 36 -7.65 3.45 9.94
CA THR A 36 -8.06 2.42 8.98
C THR A 36 -8.38 3.03 7.64
N VAL A 37 -8.00 2.31 6.59
CA VAL A 37 -8.38 2.64 5.22
C VAL A 37 -9.56 1.76 4.86
N GLU A 38 -10.72 2.38 4.70
CA GLU A 38 -11.96 1.67 4.37
C GLU A 38 -12.09 1.42 2.85
N THR A 39 -12.93 0.46 2.47
CA THR A 39 -13.33 0.17 1.08
C THR A 39 -12.22 -0.30 0.14
N MET A 40 -11.13 -0.85 0.66
CA MET A 40 -10.08 -1.46 -0.15
C MET A 40 -10.33 -2.95 -0.39
N ARG A 41 -9.95 -3.41 -1.59
CA ARG A 41 -9.95 -4.83 -1.96
C ARG A 41 -8.52 -5.32 -2.04
N ALA A 42 -8.22 -6.45 -1.44
CA ALA A 42 -6.93 -7.12 -1.63
C ALA A 42 -6.87 -7.75 -3.04
N LEU A 43 -5.74 -7.65 -3.69
CA LEU A 43 -5.50 -8.31 -4.98
C LEU A 43 -5.50 -9.84 -4.82
N ARG A 44 -4.90 -10.32 -3.74
CA ARG A 44 -4.93 -11.73 -3.30
C ARG A 44 -5.43 -11.79 -1.86
N PRO A 45 -6.25 -12.79 -1.50
CA PRO A 45 -6.76 -12.94 -0.13
C PRO A 45 -5.67 -13.08 0.94
N THR A 46 -4.49 -13.57 0.53
CA THR A 46 -3.33 -13.79 1.40
C THR A 46 -2.39 -12.58 1.47
N ASP A 47 -2.71 -11.47 0.79
CA ASP A 47 -1.85 -10.30 0.81
C ASP A 47 -1.71 -9.73 2.23
N HIS A 48 -0.47 -9.61 2.67
CA HIS A 48 -0.07 -9.03 3.93
C HIS A 48 1.16 -8.17 3.74
N ALA A 49 1.19 -6.98 4.32
CA ALA A 49 2.34 -6.09 4.26
C ALA A 49 2.43 -5.21 5.50
N ILE A 50 3.64 -4.93 5.91
CA ILE A 50 3.96 -3.95 6.94
C ILE A 50 5.23 -3.21 6.56
N GLY A 51 5.25 -1.92 6.78
CA GLY A 51 6.43 -1.09 6.48
C GLY A 51 6.12 0.40 6.65
N PRO A 52 7.13 1.25 6.58
CA PRO A 52 6.93 2.69 6.56
C PRO A 52 6.16 3.12 5.31
N ALA A 53 5.28 4.11 5.44
CA ALA A 53 4.51 4.62 4.32
C ALA A 53 5.39 5.49 3.41
N TYR A 54 5.38 5.20 2.10
CA TYR A 54 5.89 6.08 1.05
C TYR A 54 4.71 6.56 0.21
N THR A 55 4.40 7.85 0.25
CA THR A 55 3.18 8.40 -0.32
C THR A 55 3.39 9.04 -1.69
N ILE A 56 2.52 8.71 -2.64
CA ILE A 56 2.46 9.29 -3.98
C ILE A 56 1.07 9.89 -4.17
N ARG A 57 0.99 11.17 -4.56
CA ARG A 57 -0.26 11.79 -4.97
C ARG A 57 -0.26 12.03 -6.48
N MET A 58 -1.25 11.45 -7.15
CA MET A 58 -1.48 11.65 -8.57
C MET A 58 -2.57 12.71 -8.77
N ARG A 59 -2.27 13.68 -9.62
CA ARG A 59 -3.21 14.73 -10.02
C ARG A 59 -3.21 14.89 -11.53
N ARG A 60 -4.28 15.46 -12.08
CA ARG A 60 -4.33 15.80 -13.51
C ARG A 60 -3.21 16.79 -13.84
N ALA A 61 -2.45 16.49 -14.89
CA ALA A 61 -1.49 17.44 -15.42
C ALA A 61 -2.22 18.57 -16.18
N ALA A 62 -1.74 19.79 -16.04
CA ALA A 62 -2.29 20.94 -16.77
C ALA A 62 -1.98 20.89 -18.27
N THR A 63 -0.91 20.19 -18.65
CA THR A 63 -0.43 20.04 -20.02
C THR A 63 -0.04 18.60 -20.31
N SER A 64 0.03 18.22 -21.57
CA SER A 64 0.52 16.90 -22.04
C SER A 64 2.05 16.87 -22.21
N ASP A 65 2.78 17.55 -21.33
CA ASP A 65 4.24 17.55 -21.34
C ASP A 65 4.81 16.13 -21.12
N PRO A 66 5.74 15.64 -21.96
CA PRO A 66 6.44 14.38 -21.79
C PRO A 66 7.11 14.23 -20.40
N ALA A 67 7.60 15.32 -19.82
CA ALA A 67 8.17 15.34 -18.46
C ALA A 67 7.16 14.85 -17.39
N ASN A 68 5.87 14.96 -17.61
CA ASN A 68 4.86 14.44 -16.70
C ASN A 68 4.91 12.91 -16.60
N ARG A 69 5.19 12.22 -17.72
CA ARG A 69 5.35 10.76 -17.72
C ARG A 69 6.64 10.32 -17.03
N GLU A 70 7.72 11.04 -17.24
CA GLU A 70 9.00 10.78 -16.56
C GLU A 70 8.87 10.98 -15.05
N ASN A 71 8.24 12.07 -14.62
CA ASN A 71 7.97 12.34 -13.21
C ASN A 71 7.06 11.28 -12.59
N PHE A 72 6.05 10.80 -13.33
CA PHE A 72 5.17 9.72 -12.91
C PHE A 72 5.98 8.44 -12.61
N LEU A 73 6.80 7.98 -13.54
CA LEU A 73 7.62 6.78 -13.37
C LEU A 73 8.69 6.96 -12.29
N ALA A 74 9.35 8.11 -12.26
CA ALA A 74 10.36 8.44 -11.26
C ALA A 74 9.82 8.45 -9.83
N ALA A 75 8.52 8.72 -9.62
CA ALA A 75 7.91 8.64 -8.30
C ALA A 75 7.94 7.19 -7.75
N TYR A 76 7.69 6.21 -8.60
CA TYR A 76 7.78 4.80 -8.21
C TYR A 76 9.22 4.32 -8.05
N ASP A 77 10.13 4.78 -8.91
CA ASP A 77 11.54 4.41 -8.85
C ASP A 77 12.26 4.91 -7.58
N ARG A 78 11.71 5.93 -6.92
CA ARG A 78 12.21 6.44 -5.65
C ARG A 78 11.65 5.72 -4.41
N ALA A 79 10.71 4.79 -4.57
CA ALA A 79 10.16 4.05 -3.44
C ALA A 79 11.26 3.25 -2.73
N PRO A 80 11.42 3.40 -1.40
CA PRO A 80 12.41 2.64 -0.65
C PRO A 80 12.03 1.16 -0.55
N ALA A 81 13.02 0.27 -0.50
CA ALA A 81 12.80 -1.12 -0.17
C ALA A 81 12.16 -1.26 1.22
N GLY A 82 11.24 -2.20 1.38
CA GLY A 82 10.51 -2.44 2.63
C GLY A 82 9.39 -1.42 2.92
N ALA A 83 9.21 -0.38 2.10
CA ALA A 83 8.11 0.56 2.28
C ALA A 83 6.76 0.00 1.80
N VAL A 84 5.67 0.46 2.40
CA VAL A 84 4.32 0.34 1.83
C VAL A 84 4.05 1.60 1.02
N VAL A 85 3.90 1.44 -0.31
CA VAL A 85 3.64 2.56 -1.22
C VAL A 85 2.15 2.88 -1.19
N VAL A 86 1.80 4.10 -0.78
CA VAL A 86 0.41 4.56 -0.71
C VAL A 86 0.15 5.57 -1.82
N ILE A 87 -0.73 5.23 -2.74
CA ILE A 87 -1.02 6.02 -3.93
C ILE A 87 -2.42 6.64 -3.81
N GLU A 88 -2.46 7.95 -3.73
CA GLU A 88 -3.69 8.74 -3.80
C GLU A 88 -3.91 9.17 -5.24
N VAL A 89 -5.03 8.74 -5.83
CA VAL A 89 -5.48 9.21 -7.16
C VAL A 89 -6.58 10.23 -6.98
N GLN A 90 -6.35 11.43 -7.43
CA GLN A 90 -7.35 12.50 -7.36
C GLN A 90 -8.59 12.11 -8.18
N SER A 91 -9.79 12.26 -7.61
CA SER A 91 -11.04 11.70 -8.11
C SER A 91 -11.45 12.14 -9.52
N ASP A 92 -10.97 13.29 -9.99
CA ASP A 92 -11.26 13.85 -11.30
C ASP A 92 -10.34 13.33 -12.43
N ILE A 93 -9.33 12.53 -12.11
CA ILE A 93 -8.36 12.05 -13.10
C ILE A 93 -8.98 10.95 -13.98
N GLY A 94 -9.86 10.11 -13.44
CA GLY A 94 -10.44 8.96 -14.16
C GLY A 94 -9.38 7.96 -14.65
N GLY A 95 -8.18 7.98 -14.06
CA GLY A 95 -7.03 7.23 -14.52
C GLY A 95 -6.69 6.03 -13.66
N VAL A 96 -5.89 5.13 -14.25
CA VAL A 96 -5.32 3.96 -13.61
C VAL A 96 -3.97 4.31 -13.01
N ALA A 97 -3.78 4.00 -11.72
CA ALA A 97 -2.53 4.29 -11.03
C ALA A 97 -1.47 3.21 -11.23
N MET A 98 -1.90 1.96 -11.39
CA MET A 98 -0.97 0.82 -11.47
C MET A 98 -1.46 -0.21 -12.49
N GLY A 99 -0.55 -0.63 -13.35
CA GLY A 99 -0.64 -1.81 -14.20
C GLY A 99 0.64 -2.64 -14.02
N ASP A 100 0.88 -3.59 -14.91
CA ASP A 100 2.01 -4.54 -14.88
C ASP A 100 3.39 -3.87 -14.80
N ILE A 101 3.63 -2.81 -15.60
CA ILE A 101 4.92 -2.09 -15.62
C ILE A 101 5.23 -1.48 -14.26
N VAL A 102 4.26 -0.80 -13.63
CA VAL A 102 4.44 -0.18 -12.31
C VAL A 102 4.60 -1.25 -11.24
N ALA A 103 3.79 -2.30 -11.29
CA ALA A 103 3.88 -3.42 -10.35
C ALA A 103 5.25 -4.09 -10.39
N HIS A 104 5.77 -4.35 -11.60
CA HIS A 104 7.09 -4.94 -11.78
C HIS A 104 8.21 -4.03 -11.23
N ARG A 105 8.14 -2.73 -11.49
CA ARG A 105 9.10 -1.75 -10.93
C ARG A 105 9.10 -1.77 -9.41
N LEU A 106 7.92 -1.75 -8.79
CA LEU A 106 7.79 -1.77 -7.33
C LEU A 106 8.28 -3.10 -6.74
N ALA A 107 8.01 -4.22 -7.41
CA ALA A 107 8.55 -5.53 -7.02
C ALA A 107 10.09 -5.54 -7.06
N GLN A 108 10.69 -5.03 -8.14
CA GLN A 108 12.16 -4.91 -8.25
C GLN A 108 12.77 -3.98 -7.21
N ARG A 109 12.02 -2.96 -6.76
CA ARG A 109 12.44 -2.09 -5.66
C ARG A 109 12.36 -2.76 -4.29
N GLY A 110 11.73 -3.94 -4.19
CA GLY A 110 11.57 -4.67 -2.94
C GLY A 110 10.64 -3.97 -1.95
N VAL A 111 9.60 -3.28 -2.44
CA VAL A 111 8.60 -2.67 -1.55
C VAL A 111 7.79 -3.75 -0.83
N ALA A 112 7.38 -3.49 0.41
CA ALA A 112 6.63 -4.46 1.21
C ALA A 112 5.18 -4.62 0.73
N GLY A 113 4.59 -3.58 0.16
CA GLY A 113 3.22 -3.61 -0.35
C GLY A 113 2.79 -2.31 -1.01
N VAL A 114 1.59 -2.33 -1.59
CA VAL A 114 1.01 -1.18 -2.30
C VAL A 114 -0.44 -0.98 -1.89
N VAL A 115 -0.82 0.24 -1.60
CA VAL A 115 -2.20 0.66 -1.36
C VAL A 115 -2.57 1.73 -2.39
N VAL A 116 -3.58 1.45 -3.23
CA VAL A 116 -4.01 2.35 -4.29
C VAL A 116 -5.41 2.87 -3.99
N ASN A 117 -5.53 4.12 -3.56
CA ASN A 117 -6.83 4.78 -3.51
C ASN A 117 -7.24 5.22 -4.92
N GLY A 118 -7.55 4.25 -5.75
CA GLY A 118 -7.87 4.42 -7.17
C GLY A 118 -7.99 3.09 -7.90
N ALA A 119 -7.93 3.17 -9.23
CA ALA A 119 -8.04 2.02 -10.12
C ALA A 119 -6.70 1.35 -10.41
N ILE A 120 -6.73 0.02 -10.57
CA ILE A 120 -5.65 -0.76 -11.15
C ILE A 120 -6.15 -1.46 -12.42
N ARG A 121 -5.24 -1.85 -13.29
CA ARG A 121 -5.55 -2.65 -14.49
C ARG A 121 -4.68 -3.91 -14.54
N ASP A 122 -4.93 -4.77 -15.52
CA ASP A 122 -4.15 -6.00 -15.77
C ASP A 122 -4.14 -6.97 -14.58
N GLN A 123 -5.25 -7.01 -13.81
CA GLN A 123 -5.33 -7.74 -12.53
C GLN A 123 -4.92 -9.22 -12.63
N GLY A 124 -5.15 -9.87 -13.77
CA GLY A 124 -4.74 -11.25 -13.99
C GLY A 124 -3.21 -11.42 -13.88
N GLY A 125 -2.46 -10.60 -14.61
CA GLY A 125 -1.00 -10.62 -14.57
C GLY A 125 -0.41 -10.04 -13.28
N LEU A 126 -1.11 -9.09 -12.66
CA LEU A 126 -0.65 -8.49 -11.41
C LEU A 126 -0.57 -9.50 -10.25
N LYS A 127 -1.43 -10.53 -10.25
CA LYS A 127 -1.42 -11.54 -9.18
C LYS A 127 -0.09 -12.27 -9.03
N ASP A 128 0.66 -12.38 -10.11
CA ASP A 128 1.96 -13.06 -10.13
C ASP A 128 3.14 -12.10 -9.96
N LEU A 129 2.96 -10.84 -10.35
CA LEU A 129 4.04 -9.85 -10.45
C LEU A 129 4.05 -8.80 -9.33
N ALA A 130 2.86 -8.43 -8.82
CA ALA A 130 2.76 -7.33 -7.89
C ALA A 130 3.18 -7.73 -6.47
N PRO A 131 3.78 -6.80 -5.70
CA PRO A 131 3.83 -6.90 -4.25
C PRO A 131 2.41 -7.06 -3.66
N PRO A 132 2.25 -7.43 -2.39
CA PRO A 132 0.96 -7.37 -1.69
C PRO A 132 0.25 -6.05 -1.99
N THR A 133 -0.97 -6.12 -2.54
CA THR A 133 -1.63 -4.94 -3.11
C THR A 133 -3.09 -4.83 -2.67
N TRP A 134 -3.47 -3.63 -2.26
CA TRP A 134 -4.86 -3.23 -1.99
C TRP A 134 -5.25 -2.08 -2.91
N TYR A 135 -6.47 -2.12 -3.44
CA TYR A 135 -6.96 -1.12 -4.38
C TYR A 135 -8.46 -0.86 -4.21
N ARG A 136 -8.95 0.23 -4.76
CA ARG A 136 -10.35 0.63 -4.62
C ARG A 136 -11.22 0.17 -5.79
N TYR A 137 -10.73 0.24 -7.04
CA TYR A 137 -11.47 -0.08 -8.27
C TYR A 137 -10.69 -0.99 -9.21
#